data_94b8de10331378c02df20fc73cc7747c
#
_entry.id   94b8de10331378c02df20fc73cc7747c
#
_cell.length_a   1.000
_cell.length_b   1.000
_cell.length_c   1.000
_cell.angle_alpha   90.00
_cell.angle_beta   90.00
_cell.angle_gamma   90.00
#
_symmetry.space_group_name_H-M   'P 1'
#
loop_
_entity.id
_entity.type
_entity.pdbx_description
1 polymer ?
#
loop_
_entity_poly.entity_id
_entity_poly.type
_entity_poly.pdbx_seq_one_letter_code
_entity_poly.pdbx_strand_id
1 'polypeptide(L)'
;EEQIEEELRKNFKMKGLILADIKVIKMHDKNLESGASKLIPATITKSGDISEGKTSGVNKEEFEILQNYIYRTIKQIAKEILTGNINIKPYNKNGQKPCDYCSYKAICGFDTRICGNNYNYIDKRSKDDIIRKMRQVGQS
;
A
#
# COMPACT_ATOMS: atom_id res chain seq x y z
N GLU A 1 -29.71 -1.11 15.94
CA GLU A 1 -28.54 -0.25 16.17
C GLU A 1 -27.24 -1.06 16.12
N GLU A 2 -27.09 -2.17 16.89
CA GLU A 2 -25.87 -3.01 16.88
C GLU A 2 -25.48 -3.55 15.48
N GLN A 3 -26.43 -3.95 14.66
CA GLN A 3 -26.15 -4.45 13.30
C GLN A 3 -25.59 -3.35 12.39
N ILE A 4 -26.09 -2.13 12.51
CA ILE A 4 -25.61 -0.96 11.74
C ILE A 4 -24.19 -0.61 12.18
N GLU A 5 -23.92 -0.64 13.48
CA GLU A 5 -22.59 -0.37 14.03
C GLU A 5 -21.56 -1.43 13.60
N GLU A 6 -21.96 -2.70 13.56
CA GLU A 6 -21.07 -3.78 13.09
C GLU A 6 -20.77 -3.66 11.58
N GLU A 7 -21.74 -3.26 10.77
CA GLU A 7 -21.56 -3.05 9.34
C GLU A 7 -20.68 -1.82 9.05
N LEU A 8 -20.89 -0.73 9.80
CA LEU A 8 -20.01 0.43 9.78
C LEU A 8 -18.57 0.07 10.14
N ARG A 9 -18.34 -0.69 11.20
CA ARG A 9 -17.00 -1.14 11.61
C ARG A 9 -16.31 -1.98 10.53
N LYS A 10 -17.04 -2.84 9.81
CA LYS A 10 -16.49 -3.60 8.67
C LYS A 10 -16.05 -2.70 7.52
N ASN A 11 -16.85 -1.68 7.22
CA ASN A 11 -16.58 -0.72 6.13
C ASN A 11 -15.39 0.20 6.46
N PHE A 12 -15.24 0.58 7.73
CA PHE A 12 -14.15 1.44 8.21
C PHE A 12 -12.92 0.68 8.72
N LYS A 13 -12.89 -0.65 8.57
CA LYS A 13 -11.71 -1.43 8.92
C LYS A 13 -10.48 -0.89 8.17
N MET A 14 -9.45 -0.53 8.91
CA MET A 14 -8.18 -0.08 8.34
C MET A 14 -7.59 -1.16 7.43
N LYS A 15 -7.12 -0.74 6.26
CA LYS A 15 -6.42 -1.59 5.29
C LYS A 15 -4.98 -1.12 5.18
N GLY A 16 -4.07 -2.04 4.86
CA GLY A 16 -2.66 -1.73 4.66
C GLY A 16 -1.75 -2.51 5.60
N LEU A 17 -0.57 -1.96 5.86
CA LEU A 17 0.44 -2.57 6.73
C LEU A 17 0.40 -1.94 8.12
N ILE A 18 0.62 -2.77 9.13
CA ILE A 18 0.74 -2.35 10.53
C ILE A 18 2.09 -2.82 11.08
N LEU A 19 2.65 -2.07 12.03
CA LEU A 19 3.82 -2.54 12.76
C LEU A 19 3.46 -3.79 13.56
N ALA A 20 4.17 -4.89 13.32
CA ALA A 20 3.97 -6.16 13.99
C ALA A 20 4.59 -6.13 15.40
N ASP A 21 4.02 -5.29 16.24
CA ASP A 21 4.32 -5.16 17.67
C ASP A 21 3.03 -5.28 18.45
N ILE A 22 2.99 -6.18 19.44
CA ILE A 22 1.81 -6.46 20.23
C ILE A 22 1.30 -5.24 21.00
N LYS A 23 2.23 -4.38 21.46
CA LYS A 23 1.87 -3.15 22.16
C LYS A 23 1.18 -2.17 21.23
N VAL A 24 1.70 -2.02 20.01
CA VAL A 24 1.12 -1.16 18.97
C VAL A 24 -0.25 -1.67 18.57
N ILE A 25 -0.40 -2.98 18.34
CA ILE A 25 -1.69 -3.60 18.01
C ILE A 25 -2.71 -3.33 19.10
N LYS A 26 -2.35 -3.52 20.38
CA LYS A 26 -3.24 -3.26 21.53
C LYS A 26 -3.53 -1.78 21.76
N MET A 27 -2.67 -0.87 21.33
CA MET A 27 -2.98 0.57 21.33
C MET A 27 -4.08 0.93 20.34
N HIS A 28 -4.12 0.27 19.20
CA HIS A 28 -5.14 0.49 18.17
C HIS A 28 -6.46 -0.24 18.45
N ASP A 29 -6.39 -1.41 19.07
CA ASP A 29 -7.56 -2.21 19.45
C ASP A 29 -7.36 -2.78 20.85
N LYS A 30 -7.81 -2.01 21.85
CA LYS A 30 -7.64 -2.34 23.27
C LYS A 30 -8.40 -3.61 23.68
N ASN A 31 -9.48 -3.93 22.98
CA ASN A 31 -10.36 -5.07 23.30
C ASN A 31 -9.91 -6.36 22.59
N LEU A 32 -8.83 -6.30 21.80
CA LEU A 32 -8.33 -7.47 21.09
C LEU A 32 -7.48 -8.35 22.02
N GLU A 33 -8.09 -9.37 22.61
CA GLU A 33 -7.40 -10.38 23.42
C GLU A 33 -6.89 -11.52 22.52
N SER A 34 -7.77 -12.06 21.65
CA SER A 34 -7.45 -13.12 20.68
C SER A 34 -8.37 -13.04 19.47
N GLY A 35 -7.95 -13.62 18.35
CA GLY A 35 -8.70 -13.59 17.09
C GLY A 35 -8.33 -12.43 16.19
N ALA A 36 -9.14 -12.22 15.16
CA ALA A 36 -8.93 -11.14 14.18
C ALA A 36 -9.57 -9.84 14.66
N SER A 37 -8.83 -8.75 14.60
CA SER A 37 -9.37 -7.43 14.90
C SER A 37 -10.45 -7.01 13.88
N LYS A 38 -11.49 -6.35 14.38
CA LYS A 38 -12.53 -5.71 13.54
C LYS A 38 -12.08 -4.32 13.03
N LEU A 39 -11.07 -3.71 13.62
CA LEU A 39 -10.63 -2.34 13.36
C LEU A 39 -9.37 -2.28 12.48
N ILE A 40 -8.43 -3.21 12.67
CA ILE A 40 -7.11 -3.21 12.05
C ILE A 40 -6.80 -4.56 11.38
N PRO A 41 -5.87 -4.63 10.42
CA PRO A 41 -5.51 -5.88 9.74
C PRO A 41 -4.55 -6.73 10.58
N ALA A 42 -4.91 -7.03 11.83
CA ALA A 42 -4.12 -7.81 12.76
C ALA A 42 -4.93 -8.96 13.37
N THR A 43 -4.25 -10.05 13.69
CA THR A 43 -4.80 -11.23 14.35
C THR A 43 -3.87 -11.66 15.48
N ILE A 44 -4.43 -11.85 16.67
CA ILE A 44 -3.71 -12.37 17.83
C ILE A 44 -4.11 -13.84 18.05
N THR A 45 -3.13 -14.69 18.29
CA THR A 45 -3.35 -16.12 18.60
C THR A 45 -3.93 -16.27 20.01
N LYS A 46 -4.41 -17.46 20.37
CA LYS A 46 -4.87 -17.77 21.72
C LYS A 46 -3.74 -17.71 22.77
N SER A 47 -2.48 -17.85 22.33
CA SER A 47 -1.29 -17.70 23.17
C SER A 47 -0.89 -16.23 23.41
N GLY A 48 -1.57 -15.28 22.77
CA GLY A 48 -1.28 -13.86 22.88
C GLY A 48 -0.25 -13.33 21.90
N ASP A 49 0.22 -14.16 20.97
CA ASP A 49 1.21 -13.81 19.96
C ASP A 49 0.54 -13.28 18.68
N ILE A 50 1.32 -12.58 17.83
CA ILE A 50 0.85 -12.09 16.55
C ILE A 50 0.84 -13.24 15.55
N SER A 51 -0.29 -13.47 14.88
CA SER A 51 -0.39 -14.43 13.79
C SER A 51 0.20 -13.86 12.50
N GLU A 52 1.44 -14.24 12.15
CA GLU A 52 2.15 -13.71 10.97
C GLU A 52 1.37 -13.94 9.66
N GLY A 53 0.79 -15.12 9.45
CA GLY A 53 0.06 -15.45 8.23
C GLY A 53 -1.29 -14.74 8.06
N LYS A 54 -1.87 -14.18 9.15
CA LYS A 54 -3.18 -13.51 9.16
C LYS A 54 -3.10 -12.01 9.50
N THR A 55 -1.90 -11.52 9.79
CA THR A 55 -1.64 -10.10 10.08
C THR A 55 -0.91 -9.49 8.90
N SER A 56 -1.41 -8.37 8.39
CA SER A 56 -0.68 -7.57 7.40
C SER A 56 0.40 -6.75 8.11
N GLY A 57 1.34 -7.46 8.75
CA GLY A 57 2.37 -6.87 9.60
C GLY A 57 3.73 -6.78 8.93
N VAL A 58 4.48 -5.79 9.33
CA VAL A 58 5.90 -5.61 9.04
C VAL A 58 6.66 -5.41 10.35
N ASN A 59 7.89 -5.89 10.43
CA ASN A 59 8.74 -5.64 11.59
C ASN A 59 9.24 -4.18 11.60
N LYS A 60 9.92 -3.78 12.66
CA LYS A 60 10.37 -2.39 12.82
C LYS A 60 11.34 -1.95 11.71
N GLU A 61 12.28 -2.81 11.34
CA GLU A 61 13.25 -2.52 10.27
C GLU A 61 12.56 -2.35 8.92
N GLU A 62 11.65 -3.26 8.58
CA GLU A 62 10.85 -3.20 7.36
C GLU A 62 9.98 -1.94 7.32
N PHE A 63 9.44 -1.52 8.47
CA PHE A 63 8.64 -0.32 8.58
C PHE A 63 9.46 0.95 8.35
N GLU A 64 10.68 1.01 8.88
CA GLU A 64 11.63 2.09 8.64
C GLU A 64 12.04 2.17 7.16
N ILE A 65 12.30 1.02 6.52
CA ILE A 65 12.59 0.95 5.08
C ILE A 65 11.41 1.51 4.27
N LEU A 66 10.18 1.11 4.60
CA LEU A 66 8.96 1.60 3.94
C LEU A 66 8.80 3.11 4.11
N GLN A 67 8.97 3.64 5.32
CA GLN A 67 8.89 5.09 5.57
C GLN A 67 9.93 5.87 4.78
N ASN A 68 11.18 5.41 4.78
CA ASN A 68 12.25 6.03 4.01
C ASN A 68 11.97 6.01 2.50
N TYR A 69 11.46 4.90 1.98
CA TYR A 69 11.06 4.78 0.59
C TYR A 69 9.95 5.77 0.23
N ILE A 70 8.89 5.85 1.05
CA ILE A 70 7.77 6.79 0.85
C ILE A 70 8.29 8.24 0.84
N TYR A 71 9.12 8.61 1.80
CA TYR A 71 9.67 9.96 1.90
C TYR A 71 10.49 10.35 0.66
N ARG A 72 11.33 9.44 0.16
CA ARG A 72 12.10 9.65 -1.07
C ARG A 72 11.21 9.75 -2.30
N THR A 73 10.21 8.89 -2.38
CA THR A 73 9.23 8.92 -3.49
C THR A 73 8.49 10.25 -3.54
N ILE A 74 8.05 10.77 -2.39
CA ILE A 74 7.41 12.09 -2.30
C ILE A 74 8.37 13.19 -2.77
N LYS A 75 9.63 13.17 -2.32
CA LYS A 75 10.64 14.14 -2.77
C LYS A 75 10.88 14.06 -4.28
N GLN A 76 10.94 12.85 -4.83
CA GLN A 76 11.14 12.65 -6.27
C GLN A 76 9.95 13.21 -7.06
N ILE A 77 8.72 12.92 -6.65
CA ILE A 77 7.51 13.46 -7.27
C ILE A 77 7.51 14.99 -7.21
N ALA A 78 7.82 15.56 -6.05
CA ALA A 78 7.90 17.01 -5.90
C ALA A 78 8.93 17.63 -6.85
N LYS A 79 10.11 17.00 -6.98
CA LYS A 79 11.14 17.43 -7.92
C LYS A 79 10.65 17.36 -9.37
N GLU A 80 9.98 16.29 -9.76
CA GLU A 80 9.44 16.12 -11.12
C GLU A 80 8.39 17.19 -11.44
N ILE A 81 7.53 17.52 -10.47
CA ILE A 81 6.55 18.63 -10.62
C ILE A 81 7.27 19.97 -10.81
N LEU A 82 8.27 20.27 -9.96
CA LEU A 82 9.02 21.52 -10.02
C LEU A 82 9.85 21.67 -11.31
N THR A 83 10.30 20.58 -11.89
CA THR A 83 11.03 20.56 -13.17
C THR A 83 10.13 20.55 -14.39
N GLY A 84 8.80 20.59 -14.21
CA GLY A 84 7.83 20.59 -15.30
C GLY A 84 7.73 19.26 -16.04
N ASN A 85 7.99 18.14 -15.36
CA ASN A 85 7.82 16.81 -15.98
C ASN A 85 6.33 16.52 -16.20
N ILE A 86 5.92 16.52 -17.48
CA ILE A 86 4.55 16.25 -17.91
C ILE A 86 4.39 14.87 -18.58
N ASN A 87 5.37 13.98 -18.42
CA ASN A 87 5.34 12.67 -19.04
C ASN A 87 4.12 11.85 -18.57
N ILE A 88 3.39 11.32 -19.54
CA ILE A 88 2.22 10.49 -19.28
C ILE A 88 2.69 9.03 -19.16
N LYS A 89 2.65 8.48 -17.95
CA LYS A 89 3.03 7.10 -17.64
C LYS A 89 1.95 6.38 -16.83
N PRO A 90 0.79 6.07 -17.42
CA PRO A 90 -0.28 5.41 -16.68
C PRO A 90 0.16 4.00 -16.26
N TYR A 91 -0.38 3.53 -15.14
CA TYR A 91 -0.10 2.16 -14.72
C TYR A 91 -0.93 1.13 -15.49
N ASN A 92 -0.40 -0.09 -15.57
CA ASN A 92 -1.13 -1.27 -16.01
C ASN A 92 -0.92 -2.38 -14.96
N LYS A 93 -1.98 -2.72 -14.24
CA LYS A 93 -1.97 -3.78 -13.24
C LYS A 93 -2.86 -4.92 -13.70
N ASN A 94 -2.24 -6.01 -14.16
CA ASN A 94 -2.95 -7.19 -14.67
C ASN A 94 -4.02 -6.85 -15.75
N GLY A 95 -3.71 -5.94 -16.67
CA GLY A 95 -4.64 -5.48 -17.70
C GLY A 95 -5.57 -4.35 -17.27
N GLN A 96 -5.73 -4.07 -16.00
CA GLN A 96 -6.49 -2.92 -15.51
C GLN A 96 -5.69 -1.63 -15.68
N LYS A 97 -6.27 -0.67 -16.38
CA LYS A 97 -5.64 0.60 -16.75
C LYS A 97 -6.53 1.77 -16.31
N PRO A 98 -6.01 2.84 -15.75
CA PRO A 98 -6.80 4.03 -15.43
C PRO A 98 -7.39 4.67 -16.67
N CYS A 99 -6.75 4.47 -17.84
CA CYS A 99 -7.21 4.98 -19.14
C CYS A 99 -8.56 4.42 -19.58
N ASP A 100 -8.95 3.23 -19.09
CA ASP A 100 -10.20 2.59 -19.50
C ASP A 100 -11.43 3.36 -18.97
N TYR A 101 -11.27 4.10 -17.86
CA TYR A 101 -12.32 4.88 -17.20
C TYR A 101 -12.02 6.39 -17.18
N CYS A 102 -11.00 6.84 -17.94
CA CYS A 102 -10.56 8.22 -17.91
C CYS A 102 -11.46 9.11 -18.76
N SER A 103 -12.04 10.14 -18.17
CA SER A 103 -12.85 11.15 -18.86
C SER A 103 -12.06 11.96 -19.90
N TYR A 104 -10.74 12.03 -19.75
CA TYR A 104 -9.84 12.78 -20.64
C TYR A 104 -9.21 11.93 -21.74
N LYS A 105 -9.64 10.69 -21.92
CA LYS A 105 -9.06 9.76 -22.89
C LYS A 105 -9.02 10.31 -24.32
N ALA A 106 -10.09 10.99 -24.73
CA ALA A 106 -10.20 11.57 -26.07
C ALA A 106 -9.22 12.73 -26.32
N ILE A 107 -8.88 13.48 -25.26
CA ILE A 107 -7.99 14.67 -25.35
C ILE A 107 -6.53 14.25 -25.12
N CYS A 108 -6.29 13.30 -24.20
CA CYS A 108 -4.96 12.86 -23.80
C CYS A 108 -4.15 12.25 -24.95
N GLY A 109 -4.80 11.51 -25.86
CA GLY A 109 -4.15 10.88 -27.02
C GLY A 109 -3.08 9.85 -26.67
N PHE A 110 -3.05 9.34 -25.41
CA PHE A 110 -2.06 8.32 -25.03
C PHE A 110 -2.27 7.04 -25.82
N ASP A 111 -1.25 6.67 -26.60
CA ASP A 111 -1.21 5.45 -27.40
C ASP A 111 0.20 4.85 -27.33
N THR A 112 0.31 3.57 -26.99
CA THR A 112 1.60 2.85 -26.91
C THR A 112 2.28 2.65 -28.26
N ARG A 113 1.58 2.89 -29.37
CA ARG A 113 2.16 2.90 -30.72
C ARG A 113 3.00 4.15 -30.98
N ILE A 114 2.82 5.19 -30.18
CA ILE A 114 3.63 6.41 -30.25
C ILE A 114 4.92 6.18 -29.48
N CYS A 115 6.04 6.44 -30.12
CA CYS A 115 7.37 6.29 -29.50
C CYS A 115 7.47 7.13 -28.20
N GLY A 116 7.94 6.49 -27.14
CA GLY A 116 8.06 7.11 -25.81
C GLY A 116 6.86 6.88 -24.89
N ASN A 117 5.69 6.51 -25.40
CA ASN A 117 4.51 6.21 -24.59
C ASN A 117 4.53 4.74 -24.12
N ASN A 118 4.68 4.54 -22.83
CA ASN A 118 4.68 3.21 -22.23
C ASN A 118 3.84 3.17 -20.96
N TYR A 119 3.22 2.02 -20.69
CA TYR A 119 2.61 1.76 -19.40
C TYR A 119 3.66 1.45 -18.33
N ASN A 120 3.40 1.90 -17.13
CA ASN A 120 4.11 1.43 -15.94
C ASN A 120 3.45 0.12 -15.46
N TYR A 121 4.06 -1.02 -15.77
CA TYR A 121 3.53 -2.34 -15.43
C TYR A 121 3.75 -2.64 -13.95
N ILE A 122 2.65 -2.93 -13.24
CA ILE A 122 2.65 -3.29 -11.83
C ILE A 122 2.41 -4.80 -11.72
N ASP A 123 3.49 -5.55 -11.48
CA ASP A 123 3.44 -6.98 -11.27
C ASP A 123 3.15 -7.33 -9.81
N LYS A 124 2.49 -8.46 -9.59
CA LYS A 124 2.33 -9.02 -8.26
C LYS A 124 3.70 -9.53 -7.76
N ARG A 125 4.13 -9.05 -6.61
CA ARG A 125 5.41 -9.42 -5.99
C ARG A 125 5.18 -9.93 -4.58
N SER A 126 6.12 -10.75 -4.09
CA SER A 126 6.14 -11.13 -2.68
C SER A 126 6.50 -9.92 -1.79
N LYS A 127 6.14 -10.00 -0.50
CA LYS A 127 6.52 -8.98 0.49
C LYS A 127 8.04 -8.79 0.51
N ASP A 128 8.79 -9.88 0.56
CA ASP A 128 10.25 -9.85 0.65
C ASP A 128 10.92 -9.22 -0.57
N ASP A 129 10.38 -9.48 -1.77
CA ASP A 129 10.87 -8.83 -3.00
C ASP A 129 10.61 -7.32 -2.99
N ILE A 130 9.46 -6.91 -2.45
CA ILE A 130 9.12 -5.48 -2.34
C ILE A 130 10.08 -4.80 -1.37
N ILE A 131 10.26 -5.35 -0.16
CA ILE A 131 11.17 -4.80 0.86
C ILE A 131 12.60 -4.74 0.35
N ARG A 132 13.07 -5.80 -0.31
CA ARG A 132 14.41 -5.83 -0.92
C ARG A 132 14.61 -4.71 -1.94
N LYS A 133 13.62 -4.49 -2.82
CA LYS A 133 13.68 -3.39 -3.81
C LYS A 133 13.67 -2.01 -3.16
N MET A 134 12.82 -1.80 -2.15
CA MET A 134 12.78 -0.55 -1.41
C MET A 134 14.12 -0.24 -0.74
N ARG A 135 14.79 -1.26 -0.22
CA ARG A 135 16.13 -1.13 0.38
C ARG A 135 17.18 -0.72 -0.66
N GLN A 136 17.17 -1.32 -1.86
CA GLN A 136 18.11 -0.99 -2.94
C GLN A 136 17.97 0.46 -3.43
N VAL A 137 16.75 0.91 -3.66
CA VAL A 137 16.46 2.32 -4.01
C VAL A 137 16.92 3.27 -2.90
N GLY A 138 17.07 2.75 -1.69
CA GLY A 138 17.52 3.48 -0.51
C GLY A 138 19.01 3.80 -0.48
N GLN A 139 19.81 3.12 -1.26
CA GLN A 139 21.30 3.23 -1.25
C GLN A 139 21.86 4.04 -2.43
N SER A 140 20.99 4.48 -3.34
CA SER A 140 21.32 5.36 -4.48
C SER A 140 20.88 6.78 -4.19
#